data_16978776ecbbb299dfefdc907d416b1a
#
_entry.id   16978776ecbbb299dfefdc907d416b1a
#
_cell.length_a   1.000
_cell.length_b   1.000
_cell.length_c   1.000
_cell.angle_alpha   90.00
_cell.angle_beta   90.00
_cell.angle_gamma   90.00
#
_symmetry.space_group_name_H-M   'P 1'
#
loop_
_entity.id
_entity.type
_entity.pdbx_description
1 polymer ?
#
loop_
_entity_poly.entity_id
_entity_poly.type
_entity_poly.pdbx_seq_one_letter_code
_entity_poly.pdbx_strand_id
1 'polypeptide(L)'
;MREEFSDRTKHWHHVGQHRRVTGQLHLLNFTGLRKATDFTMNFAVILLVTSSLFTWSSATYAPNRPAPKKLKYLIDPPVYAEVLGRRGDNVTLPCILRIKPSHYKVKWTKLKLEQVGPENIIIIANAHASKPYGHLGPRAALRKAHTMDASLQLSRLELEDGGTYRCELVNGLEDESVVITLSIEGLVFPYQSKNGRYRFTFHEAKEACAEQDGILATYNQLYRAWTEGLDWCNAGWLHDGTVHYPIIHPRPVCGGDLLPGIRSYGPKDKNHDRFDVFCFTSQMPGSVFYVSGSFSFEQAGRACKHQGAGLASVGQLYSAWHFQNYDQCDGGWLKDGSVRFPISSPRERCGGIREAGVRSFGFPDQMTHLYGAYCYR
;
A
#
# COMPACT_ATOMS: atom_id res chain seq x y z
N MET A 1 -33.28 -23.95 25.33
CA MET A 1 -32.94 -22.54 25.11
C MET A 1 -33.00 -22.26 23.62
N ARG A 2 -34.21 -22.08 23.09
CA ARG A 2 -34.52 -21.94 21.64
C ARG A 2 -35.52 -20.78 21.41
N GLU A 3 -35.44 -19.70 22.17
CA GLU A 3 -36.47 -18.65 22.18
C GLU A 3 -35.94 -17.24 22.43
N GLU A 4 -34.83 -16.83 21.81
CA GLU A 4 -34.46 -15.41 21.87
C GLU A 4 -33.83 -14.83 20.60
N PHE A 5 -34.06 -15.46 19.44
CA PHE A 5 -33.55 -14.95 18.14
C PHE A 5 -34.64 -14.62 17.11
N SER A 6 -35.90 -14.47 17.55
CA SER A 6 -37.05 -14.34 16.64
C SER A 6 -37.65 -12.94 16.50
N ASP A 7 -37.03 -11.85 17.01
CA ASP A 7 -37.76 -10.56 17.02
C ASP A 7 -36.99 -9.34 16.48
N ARG A 8 -36.14 -9.54 15.47
CA ARG A 8 -35.54 -8.39 14.70
C ARG A 8 -35.57 -8.53 13.19
N THR A 9 -36.44 -9.33 12.61
CA THR A 9 -36.58 -9.48 11.15
C THR A 9 -37.94 -9.06 10.58
N LYS A 10 -38.67 -8.17 11.26
CA LYS A 10 -39.91 -7.58 10.71
C LYS A 10 -39.77 -6.07 10.66
N HIS A 11 -39.19 -5.54 9.59
CA HIS A 11 -39.46 -4.21 9.00
C HIS A 11 -38.47 -3.95 7.86
N TRP A 12 -38.75 -4.46 6.71
CA TRP A 12 -38.34 -3.96 5.39
C TRP A 12 -39.07 -4.74 4.31
N HIS A 13 -40.36 -4.46 4.16
CA HIS A 13 -41.09 -4.73 2.92
C HIS A 13 -41.81 -3.46 2.51
N HIS A 14 -41.74 -3.19 1.20
CA HIS A 14 -42.34 -2.12 0.42
C HIS A 14 -41.58 -0.78 0.40
N VAL A 15 -40.91 -0.52 -0.71
CA VAL A 15 -41.36 0.34 -1.79
C VAL A 15 -40.45 0.08 -3.00
N GLY A 16 -40.95 -0.69 -3.92
CA GLY A 16 -40.43 -0.73 -5.30
C GLY A 16 -41.40 0.06 -6.17
N GLN A 17 -41.01 1.15 -6.74
CA GLN A 17 -41.63 1.70 -7.93
C GLN A 17 -40.61 2.27 -8.89
N HIS A 18 -40.55 1.62 -10.04
CA HIS A 18 -39.90 2.10 -11.26
C HIS A 18 -40.37 3.53 -11.61
N ARG A 19 -39.43 4.46 -11.78
CA ARG A 19 -39.60 5.59 -12.67
C ARG A 19 -38.46 5.60 -13.69
N ARG A 20 -38.81 5.22 -14.90
CA ARG A 20 -38.05 5.59 -16.11
C ARG A 20 -38.15 7.09 -16.26
N VAL A 21 -37.03 7.78 -16.28
CA VAL A 21 -36.94 9.15 -16.75
C VAL A 21 -36.20 9.12 -18.09
N THR A 22 -36.99 9.27 -19.14
CA THR A 22 -36.52 9.62 -20.48
C THR A 22 -36.14 11.09 -20.46
N GLY A 23 -34.85 11.37 -20.49
CA GLY A 23 -34.33 12.73 -20.65
C GLY A 23 -34.11 13.05 -22.13
N GLN A 24 -34.95 13.89 -22.71
CA GLN A 24 -34.74 14.48 -24.02
C GLN A 24 -33.54 15.43 -24.02
N LEU A 25 -32.68 15.27 -25.00
CA LEU A 25 -31.68 16.27 -25.37
C LEU A 25 -32.38 17.50 -25.97
N HIS A 26 -32.26 18.64 -25.33
CA HIS A 26 -32.50 19.93 -25.95
C HIS A 26 -31.22 20.45 -26.60
N LEU A 27 -31.18 20.39 -27.91
CA LEU A 27 -30.29 21.16 -28.78
C LEU A 27 -30.75 22.61 -28.78
N LEU A 28 -29.97 23.50 -28.24
CA LEU A 28 -30.16 24.96 -28.42
C LEU A 28 -29.29 25.41 -29.61
N ASN A 29 -29.97 25.61 -30.74
CA ASN A 29 -29.50 26.37 -31.87
C ASN A 29 -29.49 27.88 -31.53
N PHE A 30 -28.31 28.48 -31.61
CA PHE A 30 -28.20 29.93 -31.72
C PHE A 30 -27.79 30.32 -33.13
N THR A 31 -28.79 30.65 -33.97
CA THR A 31 -28.62 31.43 -35.18
C THR A 31 -28.84 32.91 -34.85
N GLY A 32 -27.82 33.69 -35.01
CA GLY A 32 -27.89 35.15 -34.91
C GLY A 32 -27.01 35.78 -35.98
N LEU A 33 -27.58 35.93 -37.18
CA LEU A 33 -27.02 36.79 -38.24
C LEU A 33 -27.00 38.24 -37.76
N ARG A 34 -25.85 38.94 -37.90
CA ARG A 34 -25.84 40.36 -38.20
C ARG A 34 -24.84 40.65 -39.30
N LYS A 35 -25.37 41.42 -40.26
CA LYS A 35 -24.88 41.86 -41.55
C LYS A 35 -23.51 42.54 -41.47
N ALA A 36 -22.65 42.17 -42.41
CA ALA A 36 -21.50 42.90 -42.84
C ALA A 36 -21.96 44.12 -43.66
N THR A 37 -21.39 45.25 -43.40
CA THR A 37 -21.40 46.40 -44.30
C THR A 37 -20.00 46.55 -44.89
N ASP A 38 -19.97 46.50 -46.20
CA ASP A 38 -18.84 46.79 -47.09
C ASP A 38 -18.22 48.15 -46.76
N PHE A 39 -16.90 48.22 -46.67
CA PHE A 39 -16.13 49.41 -46.92
C PHE A 39 -14.92 49.04 -47.78
N THR A 40 -15.13 49.09 -49.10
CA THR A 40 -14.07 49.16 -50.09
C THR A 40 -13.50 50.60 -50.04
N MET A 41 -12.25 50.73 -49.68
CA MET A 41 -11.46 51.92 -50.01
C MET A 41 -10.20 51.49 -50.75
N ASN A 42 -10.25 51.80 -52.06
CA ASN A 42 -9.10 51.92 -52.94
C ASN A 42 -8.10 52.98 -52.42
N PHE A 43 -6.89 52.62 -52.24
CA PHE A 43 -5.74 53.54 -52.30
C PHE A 43 -4.65 52.92 -53.13
N ALA A 44 -4.71 53.23 -54.40
CA ALA A 44 -3.52 53.27 -55.26
C ALA A 44 -2.84 54.62 -55.09
N VAL A 45 -1.51 54.63 -55.34
CA VAL A 45 -0.61 55.79 -55.49
C VAL A 45 -0.10 56.35 -54.17
N ILE A 46 1.19 56.14 -53.89
CA ILE A 46 2.32 56.95 -54.40
C ILE A 46 3.62 56.14 -54.23
N LEU A 47 4.23 55.74 -55.34
CA LEU A 47 5.65 55.48 -55.44
C LEU A 47 6.37 56.83 -55.54
N LEU A 48 7.13 57.17 -54.52
CA LEU A 48 8.23 58.13 -54.65
C LEU A 48 9.52 57.60 -53.99
N VAL A 49 10.41 57.36 -54.87
CA VAL A 49 11.81 57.03 -54.72
C VAL A 49 12.51 58.04 -53.80
N THR A 50 13.04 57.56 -52.70
CA THR A 50 14.24 58.09 -52.09
C THR A 50 15.20 56.96 -51.81
N SER A 51 16.07 56.73 -52.72
CA SER A 51 17.28 55.97 -52.54
C SER A 51 18.23 56.65 -51.56
N SER A 52 18.15 56.35 -50.29
CA SER A 52 19.16 56.63 -49.34
C SER A 52 19.87 55.31 -49.01
N LEU A 53 21.07 55.20 -49.50
CA LEU A 53 22.05 54.16 -49.21
C LEU A 53 22.31 54.09 -47.69
N PHE A 54 21.55 53.33 -46.99
CA PHE A 54 21.94 52.87 -45.65
C PHE A 54 22.60 51.52 -45.84
N THR A 55 23.91 51.49 -45.91
CA THR A 55 24.71 50.28 -45.69
C THR A 55 24.43 49.80 -44.23
N TRP A 56 23.49 48.89 -44.07
CA TRP A 56 23.39 48.15 -42.84
C TRP A 56 24.56 47.16 -42.76
N SER A 57 25.58 47.57 -42.03
CA SER A 57 26.57 46.64 -41.52
C SER A 57 25.83 45.70 -40.54
N SER A 58 25.40 44.57 -41.03
CA SER A 58 24.90 43.48 -40.18
C SER A 58 26.10 42.89 -39.44
N ALA A 59 26.51 43.56 -38.35
CA ALA A 59 27.28 42.89 -37.34
C ALA A 59 26.39 41.81 -36.76
N THR A 60 26.48 40.61 -37.28
CA THR A 60 25.93 39.40 -36.68
C THR A 60 26.67 39.16 -35.35
N TYR A 61 26.22 39.85 -34.30
CA TYR A 61 26.57 39.49 -32.94
C TYR A 61 25.86 38.15 -32.66
N ALA A 62 26.52 37.06 -33.02
CA ALA A 62 26.12 35.76 -32.55
C ALA A 62 26.41 35.76 -31.04
N PRO A 63 25.40 35.78 -30.19
CA PRO A 63 25.67 35.59 -28.78
C PRO A 63 26.32 34.23 -28.67
N ASN A 64 27.54 34.16 -28.20
CA ASN A 64 28.18 32.95 -27.71
C ASN A 64 27.31 32.41 -26.56
N ARG A 65 26.19 31.78 -26.90
CA ARG A 65 25.49 30.94 -25.95
C ARG A 65 26.46 29.82 -25.65
N PRO A 66 26.96 29.69 -24.40
CA PRO A 66 27.70 28.51 -24.03
C PRO A 66 26.80 27.34 -24.37
N ALA A 67 27.32 26.41 -25.17
CA ALA A 67 26.62 25.17 -25.48
C ALA A 67 26.07 24.62 -24.17
N PRO A 68 24.78 24.24 -24.11
CA PRO A 68 24.19 23.72 -22.87
C PRO A 68 25.14 22.65 -22.37
N LYS A 69 25.70 22.85 -21.19
CA LYS A 69 26.55 21.87 -20.53
C LYS A 69 25.69 20.62 -20.45
N LYS A 70 26.04 19.60 -21.24
CA LYS A 70 25.38 18.31 -21.20
C LYS A 70 25.54 17.82 -19.76
N LEU A 71 24.44 17.83 -18.98
CA LEU A 71 24.43 17.29 -17.62
C LEU A 71 24.98 15.87 -17.71
N LYS A 72 26.13 15.64 -17.14
CA LYS A 72 26.73 14.32 -17.04
C LYS A 72 26.08 13.63 -15.84
N TYR A 73 25.04 12.87 -16.09
CA TYR A 73 24.51 11.97 -15.07
C TYR A 73 25.57 10.91 -14.74
N LEU A 74 25.89 10.77 -13.47
CA LEU A 74 26.82 9.76 -12.96
C LEU A 74 26.13 8.42 -12.74
N ILE A 75 24.84 8.46 -12.47
CA ILE A 75 23.98 7.28 -12.26
C ILE A 75 22.86 7.29 -13.31
N ASP A 76 22.53 6.12 -13.86
CA ASP A 76 21.36 5.99 -14.72
C ASP A 76 20.08 6.12 -13.89
N PRO A 77 19.12 6.97 -14.30
CA PRO A 77 17.81 6.99 -13.65
C PRO A 77 17.18 5.60 -13.77
N PRO A 78 16.59 5.05 -12.70
CA PRO A 78 15.97 3.74 -12.76
C PRO A 78 14.79 3.74 -13.71
N VAL A 79 14.67 2.71 -14.55
CA VAL A 79 13.55 2.54 -15.49
C VAL A 79 12.23 2.40 -14.70
N TYR A 80 12.31 1.75 -13.53
CA TYR A 80 11.20 1.61 -12.58
C TYR A 80 11.63 2.15 -11.22
N ALA A 81 10.91 3.14 -10.72
CA ALA A 81 11.14 3.70 -9.39
C ALA A 81 10.60 2.81 -8.26
N GLU A 82 9.80 1.80 -8.59
CA GLU A 82 9.23 0.83 -7.67
C GLU A 82 9.63 -0.60 -8.06
N VAL A 83 10.04 -1.38 -7.07
CA VAL A 83 10.35 -2.81 -7.19
C VAL A 83 9.40 -3.55 -6.26
N LEU A 84 8.68 -4.55 -6.81
CA LEU A 84 7.81 -5.42 -6.04
C LEU A 84 8.57 -6.68 -5.64
N GLY A 85 8.49 -7.06 -4.37
CA GLY A 85 9.08 -8.29 -3.82
C GLY A 85 8.08 -9.07 -2.98
N ARG A 86 8.32 -10.37 -2.81
CA ARG A 86 7.53 -11.24 -1.92
C ARG A 86 8.34 -11.55 -0.66
N ARG A 87 7.65 -11.75 0.45
CA ARG A 87 8.28 -12.20 1.71
C ARG A 87 9.04 -13.51 1.48
N GLY A 88 10.29 -13.57 1.92
CA GLY A 88 11.17 -14.72 1.75
C GLY A 88 12.00 -14.72 0.46
N ASP A 89 11.61 -13.97 -0.56
CA ASP A 89 12.33 -13.88 -1.83
C ASP A 89 13.61 -13.03 -1.73
N ASN A 90 14.40 -13.09 -2.78
CA ASN A 90 15.54 -12.21 -3.00
C ASN A 90 15.15 -11.16 -4.03
N VAL A 91 15.52 -9.90 -3.79
CA VAL A 91 15.22 -8.80 -4.69
C VAL A 91 16.49 -8.02 -5.02
N THR A 92 16.51 -7.38 -6.19
CA THR A 92 17.58 -6.46 -6.60
C THR A 92 17.00 -5.08 -6.82
N LEU A 93 17.52 -4.09 -6.10
CA LEU A 93 17.21 -2.67 -6.30
C LEU A 93 18.24 -2.09 -7.26
N PRO A 94 17.82 -1.60 -8.45
CA PRO A 94 18.76 -1.22 -9.50
C PRO A 94 19.51 0.08 -9.16
N CYS A 95 20.82 0.08 -9.40
CA CYS A 95 21.65 1.28 -9.40
C CYS A 95 22.82 1.06 -10.37
N ILE A 96 22.74 1.68 -11.54
CA ILE A 96 23.72 1.52 -12.61
C ILE A 96 24.51 2.82 -12.77
N LEU A 97 25.83 2.73 -12.69
CA LEU A 97 26.72 3.85 -12.89
C LEU A 97 26.91 4.09 -14.38
N ARG A 98 26.85 5.35 -14.82
CA ARG A 98 27.23 5.77 -16.18
C ARG A 98 28.71 6.06 -16.28
N ILE A 99 29.22 6.69 -15.25
CA ILE A 99 30.62 7.10 -15.16
C ILE A 99 31.16 6.62 -13.83
N LYS A 100 32.36 6.11 -13.85
CA LYS A 100 33.08 5.65 -12.68
C LYS A 100 34.22 6.61 -12.38
N PRO A 101 34.09 7.55 -11.42
CA PRO A 101 35.17 8.42 -11.01
C PRO A 101 36.38 7.63 -10.50
N SER A 102 37.57 8.20 -10.55
CA SER A 102 38.80 7.56 -10.05
C SER A 102 38.70 7.23 -8.56
N HIS A 103 38.04 8.11 -7.78
CA HIS A 103 37.79 7.92 -6.36
C HIS A 103 36.30 8.08 -6.11
N TYR A 104 35.63 7.02 -5.68
CA TYR A 104 34.21 7.04 -5.39
C TYR A 104 33.85 6.03 -4.31
N LYS A 105 32.68 6.27 -3.69
CA LYS A 105 32.00 5.31 -2.85
C LYS A 105 30.55 5.21 -3.30
N VAL A 106 30.01 4.00 -3.28
CA VAL A 106 28.56 3.78 -3.40
C VAL A 106 28.02 3.58 -2.00
N LYS A 107 27.01 4.34 -1.63
CA LYS A 107 26.33 4.25 -0.34
C LYS A 107 24.86 3.90 -0.59
N TRP A 108 24.39 2.85 0.02
CA TRP A 108 22.98 2.51 0.08
C TRP A 108 22.40 2.81 1.46
N THR A 109 21.27 3.50 1.47
CA THR A 109 20.58 3.94 2.68
C THR A 109 19.08 3.63 2.57
N LYS A 110 18.48 3.08 3.62
CA LYS A 110 17.01 3.01 3.73
C LYS A 110 16.52 4.30 4.37
N LEU A 111 15.66 5.03 3.65
CA LEU A 111 15.11 6.30 4.11
C LEU A 111 14.06 6.05 5.19
N LYS A 112 14.06 6.89 6.22
CA LYS A 112 13.01 6.90 7.25
C LYS A 112 11.89 7.84 6.81
N LEU A 113 10.65 7.54 7.21
CA LEU A 113 9.51 8.43 7.00
C LEU A 113 9.67 9.76 7.74
N GLU A 114 10.23 9.72 8.93
CA GLU A 114 10.61 10.91 9.71
C GLU A 114 12.13 11.10 9.55
N GLN A 115 12.54 12.26 9.05
CA GLN A 115 13.96 12.59 8.83
C GLN A 115 14.73 12.88 10.12
N VAL A 116 14.27 12.36 11.26
CA VAL A 116 14.89 12.56 12.58
C VAL A 116 15.82 11.40 12.91
N GLY A 117 17.07 11.72 13.20
CA GLY A 117 18.07 10.75 13.63
C GLY A 117 19.09 10.34 12.57
N PRO A 118 20.04 9.47 12.90
CA PRO A 118 21.11 9.05 11.99
C PRO A 118 20.57 8.29 10.78
N GLU A 119 21.30 8.43 9.66
CA GLU A 119 21.00 7.69 8.44
C GLU A 119 21.01 6.18 8.68
N ASN A 120 20.04 5.47 8.12
CA ASN A 120 20.00 4.02 8.14
C ASN A 120 20.82 3.45 6.99
N ILE A 121 22.14 3.50 7.12
CA ILE A 121 23.09 2.99 6.12
C ILE A 121 23.00 1.47 6.10
N ILE A 122 22.95 0.89 4.89
CA ILE A 122 22.88 -0.56 4.66
C ILE A 122 24.24 -1.10 4.22
N ILE A 123 24.87 -0.44 3.23
CA ILE A 123 26.16 -0.86 2.69
C ILE A 123 26.91 0.35 2.14
N ILE A 124 28.21 0.37 2.37
CA ILE A 124 29.13 1.30 1.71
C ILE A 124 30.16 0.46 0.98
N ALA A 125 30.39 0.80 -0.28
CA ALA A 125 31.36 0.11 -1.13
C ALA A 125 32.22 1.07 -1.92
N ASN A 126 33.44 0.66 -2.22
CA ASN A 126 34.35 1.30 -3.18
C ASN A 126 34.81 0.27 -4.23
N ALA A 127 35.80 0.63 -5.04
CA ALA A 127 36.32 -0.26 -6.07
C ALA A 127 36.85 -1.61 -5.52
N HIS A 128 37.30 -1.65 -4.27
CA HIS A 128 38.05 -2.78 -3.71
C HIS A 128 37.27 -3.57 -2.64
N ALA A 129 36.44 -2.88 -1.85
CA ALA A 129 35.79 -3.47 -0.69
C ALA A 129 34.35 -2.95 -0.52
N SER A 130 33.52 -3.75 0.15
CA SER A 130 32.19 -3.36 0.60
C SER A 130 32.04 -3.72 2.08
N LYS A 131 31.34 -2.83 2.83
CA LYS A 131 31.07 -3.04 4.24
C LYS A 131 29.57 -2.87 4.48
N PRO A 132 28.87 -3.94 4.95
CA PRO A 132 27.48 -3.86 5.35
C PRO A 132 27.32 -3.25 6.74
N TYR A 133 26.15 -2.67 7.02
CA TYR A 133 25.79 -2.00 8.27
C TYR A 133 24.35 -2.30 8.66
N GLY A 134 24.04 -2.10 9.93
CA GLY A 134 22.69 -2.22 10.48
C GLY A 134 22.10 -3.62 10.39
N HIS A 135 20.81 -3.74 10.69
CA HIS A 135 20.10 -5.03 10.72
C HIS A 135 19.92 -5.66 9.32
N LEU A 136 19.90 -4.85 8.27
CA LEU A 136 19.85 -5.33 6.88
C LEU A 136 21.18 -5.83 6.38
N GLY A 137 22.30 -5.39 6.95
CA GLY A 137 23.64 -5.72 6.50
C GLY A 137 23.89 -7.23 6.25
N PRO A 138 23.51 -8.15 7.15
CA PRO A 138 23.70 -9.60 6.94
C PRO A 138 22.94 -10.16 5.74
N ARG A 139 21.89 -9.49 5.26
CA ARG A 139 21.05 -9.89 4.12
C ARG A 139 21.29 -9.04 2.87
N ALA A 140 22.22 -8.07 2.94
CA ALA A 140 22.50 -7.10 1.88
C ALA A 140 23.84 -7.36 1.21
N ALA A 141 23.86 -7.30 -0.13
CA ALA A 141 25.09 -7.37 -0.94
C ALA A 141 24.96 -6.50 -2.18
N LEU A 142 26.09 -6.09 -2.77
CA LEU A 142 26.08 -5.51 -4.11
C LEU A 142 26.08 -6.62 -5.15
N ARG A 143 25.23 -6.46 -6.18
CA ARG A 143 25.05 -7.47 -7.22
C ARG A 143 26.31 -7.72 -8.04
N LYS A 144 27.05 -6.68 -8.45
CA LYS A 144 28.31 -6.75 -9.22
C LYS A 144 28.21 -7.60 -10.51
N ALA A 145 27.10 -7.53 -11.24
CA ALA A 145 26.94 -8.22 -12.51
C ALA A 145 27.94 -7.77 -13.58
N HIS A 146 28.32 -6.50 -13.54
CA HIS A 146 29.37 -5.87 -14.36
C HIS A 146 30.02 -4.71 -13.59
N THR A 147 31.07 -4.14 -14.15
CA THR A 147 31.90 -3.11 -13.47
C THR A 147 31.14 -1.82 -13.10
N MET A 148 30.03 -1.56 -13.77
CA MET A 148 29.16 -0.37 -13.53
C MET A 148 27.92 -0.72 -12.70
N ASP A 149 27.76 -1.96 -12.27
CA ASP A 149 26.60 -2.41 -11.49
C ASP A 149 26.87 -2.19 -9.99
N ALA A 150 26.10 -1.28 -9.41
CA ALA A 150 26.08 -0.94 -7.99
C ALA A 150 24.75 -1.30 -7.33
N SER A 151 23.92 -2.12 -8.01
CA SER A 151 22.60 -2.55 -7.52
C SER A 151 22.69 -3.26 -6.18
N LEU A 152 21.73 -2.98 -5.29
CA LEU A 152 21.62 -3.62 -4.00
C LEU A 152 20.78 -4.90 -4.13
N GLN A 153 21.35 -6.01 -3.70
CA GLN A 153 20.64 -7.27 -3.55
C GLN A 153 20.27 -7.49 -2.09
N LEU A 154 18.99 -7.68 -1.81
CA LEU A 154 18.44 -8.07 -0.51
C LEU A 154 17.95 -9.51 -0.60
N SER A 155 18.33 -10.33 0.36
CA SER A 155 17.95 -11.75 0.44
C SER A 155 16.97 -11.99 1.58
N ARG A 156 16.06 -12.95 1.38
CA ARG A 156 15.06 -13.36 2.38
C ARG A 156 14.27 -12.17 2.90
N LEU A 157 13.53 -11.51 2.00
CA LEU A 157 12.74 -10.32 2.34
C LEU A 157 11.82 -10.55 3.54
N GLU A 158 11.79 -9.57 4.42
CA GLU A 158 10.87 -9.46 5.55
C GLU A 158 9.85 -8.35 5.29
N LEU A 159 8.76 -8.30 6.07
CA LEU A 159 7.71 -7.27 5.89
C LEU A 159 8.28 -5.87 6.12
N GLU A 160 9.18 -5.74 7.09
CA GLU A 160 9.85 -4.51 7.47
C GLU A 160 10.82 -3.99 6.40
N ASP A 161 11.20 -4.81 5.42
CA ASP A 161 12.11 -4.39 4.36
C ASP A 161 11.44 -3.43 3.36
N GLY A 162 10.13 -3.44 3.26
CA GLY A 162 9.38 -2.47 2.47
C GLY A 162 9.75 -1.03 2.84
N GLY A 163 9.79 -0.14 1.83
CA GLY A 163 10.12 1.27 2.03
C GLY A 163 10.99 1.84 0.92
N THR A 164 11.52 3.03 1.17
CA THR A 164 12.28 3.81 0.18
C THR A 164 13.79 3.68 0.43
N TYR A 165 14.53 3.41 -0.62
CA TYR A 165 15.96 3.20 -0.62
C TYR A 165 16.64 4.23 -1.49
N ARG A 166 17.83 4.71 -1.09
CA ARG A 166 18.66 5.63 -1.85
C ARG A 166 19.99 4.96 -2.16
N CYS A 167 20.34 4.93 -3.45
CA CYS A 167 21.69 4.68 -3.93
C CYS A 167 22.36 6.02 -4.18
N GLU A 168 23.51 6.24 -3.60
CA GLU A 168 24.27 7.48 -3.69
C GLU A 168 25.70 7.19 -4.14
N LEU A 169 26.14 7.86 -5.19
CA LEU A 169 27.52 7.87 -5.63
C LEU A 169 28.21 9.11 -5.05
N VAL A 170 29.10 8.87 -4.09
CA VAL A 170 29.86 9.89 -3.37
C VAL A 170 31.25 9.98 -3.97
N ASN A 171 31.60 11.11 -4.58
CA ASN A 171 32.95 11.35 -5.16
C ASN A 171 33.65 12.57 -4.55
N GLY A 172 32.99 13.27 -3.64
CA GLY A 172 33.52 14.42 -2.91
C GLY A 172 33.43 15.77 -3.64
N LEU A 173 32.94 15.79 -4.88
CA LEU A 173 32.76 17.00 -5.69
C LEU A 173 31.32 17.14 -6.19
N GLU A 174 30.79 16.09 -6.73
CA GLU A 174 29.40 16.00 -7.26
C GLU A 174 28.80 14.69 -6.81
N ASP A 175 28.03 14.73 -5.74
CA ASP A 175 27.29 13.55 -5.26
C ASP A 175 25.98 13.44 -6.02
N GLU A 176 25.68 12.26 -6.53
CA GLU A 176 24.43 11.98 -7.25
C GLU A 176 23.73 10.79 -6.62
N SER A 177 22.41 10.83 -6.57
CA SER A 177 21.64 9.75 -5.99
C SER A 177 20.39 9.42 -6.80
N VAL A 178 19.97 8.15 -6.72
CA VAL A 178 18.68 7.66 -7.21
C VAL A 178 17.91 7.05 -6.06
N VAL A 179 16.59 7.17 -6.13
CA VAL A 179 15.66 6.68 -5.10
C VAL A 179 14.77 5.60 -5.70
N ILE A 180 14.64 4.49 -4.98
CA ILE A 180 13.85 3.32 -5.39
C ILE A 180 12.97 2.90 -4.22
N THR A 181 11.69 2.63 -4.50
CA THR A 181 10.75 2.09 -3.52
C THR A 181 10.71 0.57 -3.64
N LEU A 182 10.92 -0.12 -2.53
CA LEU A 182 10.64 -1.55 -2.40
C LEU A 182 9.25 -1.73 -1.80
N SER A 183 8.34 -2.30 -2.57
CA SER A 183 7.01 -2.68 -2.09
C SER A 183 6.98 -4.19 -1.84
N ILE A 184 6.48 -4.59 -0.68
CA ILE A 184 6.23 -6.01 -0.38
C ILE A 184 4.81 -6.36 -0.82
N GLU A 185 4.67 -7.45 -1.58
CA GLU A 185 3.36 -8.00 -1.94
C GLU A 185 2.66 -8.52 -0.68
N GLY A 186 1.45 -8.04 -0.42
CA GLY A 186 0.75 -8.37 0.81
C GLY A 186 -0.66 -7.82 0.85
N LEU A 187 -1.32 -8.03 1.97
CA LEU A 187 -2.69 -7.57 2.23
C LEU A 187 -2.80 -6.88 3.59
N VAL A 188 -3.77 -5.98 3.71
CA VAL A 188 -4.14 -5.34 4.96
C VAL A 188 -5.37 -6.03 5.55
N PHE A 189 -5.34 -6.27 6.85
CA PHE A 189 -6.50 -6.75 7.59
C PHE A 189 -6.73 -5.93 8.86
N PRO A 190 -8.00 -5.66 9.22
CA PRO A 190 -8.32 -4.98 10.46
C PRO A 190 -8.19 -5.95 11.64
N TYR A 191 -7.63 -5.46 12.75
CA TYR A 191 -7.51 -6.24 13.96
C TYR A 191 -8.00 -5.46 15.19
N GLN A 192 -8.68 -6.17 16.06
CA GLN A 192 -9.34 -5.63 17.23
C GLN A 192 -9.00 -6.46 18.47
N SER A 193 -8.90 -5.80 19.61
CA SER A 193 -8.64 -6.46 20.89
C SER A 193 -9.80 -7.38 21.31
N LYS A 194 -9.46 -8.46 21.98
CA LYS A 194 -10.45 -9.33 22.66
C LYS A 194 -11.32 -8.55 23.68
N ASN A 195 -10.82 -7.44 24.21
CA ASN A 195 -11.51 -6.58 25.16
C ASN A 195 -12.43 -5.54 24.50
N GLY A 196 -12.70 -5.68 23.18
CA GLY A 196 -13.57 -4.80 22.42
C GLY A 196 -12.85 -3.73 21.61
N ARG A 197 -13.62 -2.76 21.10
CA ARG A 197 -13.14 -1.69 20.23
C ARG A 197 -12.25 -0.70 20.97
N TYR A 198 -11.26 -0.12 20.26
CA TYR A 198 -10.46 1.02 20.71
C TYR A 198 -9.73 0.74 22.01
N ARG A 199 -8.98 -0.36 22.05
CA ARG A 199 -8.22 -0.77 23.25
C ARG A 199 -6.72 -0.66 23.11
N PHE A 200 -6.19 -0.53 21.90
CA PHE A 200 -4.75 -0.49 21.69
C PHE A 200 -4.21 0.95 21.68
N THR A 201 -3.20 1.22 22.49
CA THR A 201 -2.23 2.29 22.21
C THR A 201 -1.45 1.95 20.94
N PHE A 202 -0.67 2.89 20.41
CA PHE A 202 0.15 2.63 19.23
C PHE A 202 1.15 1.46 19.44
N HIS A 203 1.75 1.39 20.63
CA HIS A 203 2.72 0.35 20.95
C HIS A 203 2.06 -1.02 21.09
N GLU A 204 0.92 -1.09 21.80
CA GLU A 204 0.10 -2.31 21.89
C GLU A 204 -0.42 -2.76 20.52
N ALA A 205 -0.77 -1.82 19.63
CA ALA A 205 -1.19 -2.11 18.27
C ALA A 205 -0.08 -2.75 17.44
N LYS A 206 1.16 -2.25 17.60
CA LYS A 206 2.34 -2.83 16.93
C LYS A 206 2.61 -4.26 17.39
N GLU A 207 2.53 -4.51 18.69
CA GLU A 207 2.68 -5.86 19.26
C GLU A 207 1.56 -6.79 18.81
N ALA A 208 0.32 -6.30 18.81
CA ALA A 208 -0.84 -7.06 18.36
C ALA A 208 -0.71 -7.51 16.88
N CYS A 209 -0.21 -6.63 15.99
CA CYS A 209 0.06 -7.05 14.61
C CYS A 209 1.18 -8.10 14.53
N ALA A 210 2.26 -7.95 15.32
CA ALA A 210 3.37 -8.91 15.33
C ALA A 210 2.92 -10.29 15.82
N GLU A 211 2.04 -10.37 16.84
CA GLU A 211 1.44 -11.62 17.31
C GLU A 211 0.58 -12.31 16.25
N GLN A 212 0.07 -11.54 15.29
CA GLN A 212 -0.74 -12.04 14.17
C GLN A 212 0.07 -12.22 12.86
N ASP A 213 1.40 -12.35 12.93
CA ASP A 213 2.31 -12.48 11.78
C ASP A 213 2.21 -11.29 10.79
N GLY A 214 2.05 -10.09 11.31
CA GLY A 214 1.97 -8.87 10.54
C GLY A 214 2.75 -7.71 11.15
N ILE A 215 2.72 -6.58 10.46
CA ILE A 215 3.23 -5.28 10.94
C ILE A 215 2.13 -4.23 10.82
N LEU A 216 2.32 -3.06 11.42
CA LEU A 216 1.41 -1.93 11.18
C LEU A 216 1.39 -1.57 9.69
N ALA A 217 0.20 -1.48 9.11
CA ALA A 217 0.02 -1.05 7.72
C ALA A 217 0.44 0.41 7.54
N THR A 218 1.02 0.73 6.40
CA THR A 218 1.22 2.11 5.94
C THR A 218 -0.06 2.67 5.32
N TYR A 219 -0.16 4.00 5.20
CA TYR A 219 -1.29 4.62 4.51
C TYR A 219 -1.44 4.12 3.06
N ASN A 220 -0.34 3.96 2.32
CA ASN A 220 -0.39 3.46 0.94
C ASN A 220 -0.91 2.02 0.85
N GLN A 221 -0.56 1.17 1.82
CA GLN A 221 -1.09 -0.20 1.91
C GLN A 221 -2.59 -0.18 2.25
N LEU A 222 -3.03 0.66 3.18
CA LEU A 222 -4.45 0.84 3.49
C LEU A 222 -5.23 1.39 2.28
N TYR A 223 -4.66 2.37 1.55
CA TYR A 223 -5.26 2.93 0.35
C TYR A 223 -5.45 1.86 -0.73
N ARG A 224 -4.43 1.02 -0.98
CA ARG A 224 -4.53 -0.11 -1.92
C ARG A 224 -5.63 -1.08 -1.48
N ALA A 225 -5.64 -1.50 -0.22
CA ALA A 225 -6.66 -2.39 0.31
C ALA A 225 -8.08 -1.80 0.17
N TRP A 226 -8.26 -0.50 0.38
CA TRP A 226 -9.51 0.19 0.15
C TRP A 226 -9.94 0.13 -1.32
N THR A 227 -9.01 0.35 -2.27
CA THR A 227 -9.32 0.22 -3.72
C THR A 227 -9.64 -1.22 -4.13
N GLU A 228 -9.18 -2.21 -3.38
CA GLU A 228 -9.43 -3.64 -3.55
C GLU A 228 -10.68 -4.13 -2.81
N GLY A 229 -11.42 -3.26 -2.12
CA GLY A 229 -12.71 -3.60 -1.51
C GLY A 229 -12.73 -3.56 0.03
N LEU A 230 -11.68 -3.13 0.72
CA LEU A 230 -11.71 -3.06 2.18
C LEU A 230 -12.65 -1.93 2.67
N ASP A 231 -13.77 -2.32 3.27
CA ASP A 231 -14.69 -1.45 4.02
C ASP A 231 -14.67 -1.81 5.50
N TRP A 232 -14.20 -0.89 6.35
CA TRP A 232 -14.11 -1.13 7.79
C TRP A 232 -14.44 0.13 8.59
N CYS A 233 -15.44 0.02 9.45
CA CYS A 233 -16.04 1.17 10.15
C CYS A 233 -15.31 1.60 11.43
N ASN A 234 -14.31 0.85 11.89
CA ASN A 234 -13.54 1.24 13.07
C ASN A 234 -12.25 1.94 12.68
N ALA A 235 -11.93 2.99 13.44
CA ALA A 235 -10.66 3.69 13.28
C ALA A 235 -9.51 2.86 13.84
N GLY A 236 -8.43 2.79 13.09
CA GLY A 236 -7.26 2.00 13.43
C GLY A 236 -5.94 2.74 13.19
N TRP A 237 -4.96 2.38 14.00
CA TRP A 237 -3.59 2.86 13.90
C TRP A 237 -2.92 2.44 12.61
N LEU A 238 -2.12 3.33 12.03
CA LEU A 238 -1.18 3.08 10.95
C LEU A 238 0.27 3.25 11.43
N HIS A 239 1.21 2.80 10.61
CA HIS A 239 2.65 2.76 10.90
C HIS A 239 3.25 4.11 11.32
N ASP A 240 2.74 5.20 10.76
CA ASP A 240 3.20 6.58 11.04
C ASP A 240 2.60 7.20 12.32
N GLY A 241 1.72 6.47 13.01
CA GLY A 241 1.01 6.98 14.19
C GLY A 241 -0.20 7.84 13.86
N THR A 242 -0.66 7.81 12.61
CA THR A 242 -1.96 8.36 12.21
C THR A 242 -3.06 7.33 12.39
N VAL A 243 -4.30 7.80 12.46
CA VAL A 243 -5.50 6.97 12.65
C VAL A 243 -6.48 7.21 11.53
N HIS A 244 -6.90 6.13 10.89
CA HIS A 244 -7.79 6.15 9.72
C HIS A 244 -8.83 5.04 9.76
N TYR A 245 -9.86 5.14 8.88
CA TYR A 245 -10.75 4.03 8.54
C TYR A 245 -11.26 4.13 7.10
N PRO A 246 -11.23 3.01 6.34
CA PRO A 246 -11.64 2.95 4.94
C PRO A 246 -13.13 2.70 4.82
N ILE A 247 -13.84 3.50 3.98
CA ILE A 247 -15.27 3.37 3.72
C ILE A 247 -15.52 3.29 2.22
N ILE A 248 -16.18 2.22 1.80
CA ILE A 248 -16.68 2.02 0.44
C ILE A 248 -18.17 2.29 0.39
N HIS A 249 -18.92 1.84 1.41
CA HIS A 249 -20.36 2.04 1.51
C HIS A 249 -20.68 2.95 2.70
N PRO A 250 -20.72 4.30 2.50
CA PRO A 250 -21.09 5.23 3.56
C PRO A 250 -22.49 4.95 4.10
N ARG A 251 -22.66 5.09 5.41
CA ARG A 251 -23.92 4.84 6.12
C ARG A 251 -23.99 5.71 7.37
N PRO A 252 -25.17 6.04 7.91
CA PRO A 252 -25.34 7.04 8.98
C PRO A 252 -24.38 6.91 10.16
N VAL A 253 -24.09 5.68 10.60
CA VAL A 253 -23.17 5.40 11.73
C VAL A 253 -21.73 5.15 11.29
N CYS A 254 -21.45 5.25 9.98
CA CYS A 254 -20.14 4.93 9.42
C CYS A 254 -19.88 5.68 8.11
N GLY A 255 -19.16 6.77 8.18
CA GLY A 255 -18.88 7.62 7.04
C GLY A 255 -19.94 8.69 6.76
N GLY A 256 -21.11 8.61 7.41
CA GLY A 256 -22.21 9.57 7.22
C GLY A 256 -22.68 9.63 5.78
N ASP A 257 -23.11 10.81 5.36
CA ASP A 257 -23.61 11.08 3.99
C ASP A 257 -22.47 11.47 3.01
N LEU A 258 -21.22 11.22 3.39
CA LEU A 258 -20.06 11.54 2.56
C LEU A 258 -19.82 10.46 1.50
N LEU A 259 -19.07 10.82 0.44
CA LEU A 259 -18.65 9.90 -0.60
C LEU A 259 -17.71 8.80 -0.04
N PRO A 260 -17.55 7.63 -0.75
CA PRO A 260 -16.53 6.65 -0.43
C PRO A 260 -15.15 7.28 -0.26
N GLY A 261 -14.33 6.73 0.64
CA GLY A 261 -12.99 7.24 0.88
C GLY A 261 -12.42 6.81 2.23
N ILE A 262 -11.17 7.10 2.45
CA ILE A 262 -10.51 6.86 3.73
C ILE A 262 -10.69 8.09 4.62
N ARG A 263 -11.32 7.89 5.78
CA ARG A 263 -11.48 8.93 6.80
C ARG A 263 -10.24 9.02 7.65
N SER A 264 -9.85 10.25 8.01
CA SER A 264 -8.64 10.51 8.81
C SER A 264 -8.98 11.24 10.10
N TYR A 265 -8.42 10.77 11.18
CA TYR A 265 -8.36 11.49 12.46
C TYR A 265 -6.99 12.18 12.67
N GLY A 266 -6.07 12.04 11.69
CA GLY A 266 -4.72 12.59 11.76
C GLY A 266 -3.81 11.86 12.77
N PRO A 267 -2.68 12.47 13.11
CA PRO A 267 -1.76 11.94 14.11
C PRO A 267 -2.38 11.98 15.52
N LYS A 268 -2.10 10.96 16.32
CA LYS A 268 -2.62 10.77 17.67
C LYS A 268 -1.49 10.52 18.67
N ASP A 269 -1.77 10.72 19.95
CA ASP A 269 -0.81 10.41 21.01
C ASP A 269 -0.58 8.90 21.10
N LYS A 270 0.65 8.49 20.78
CA LYS A 270 1.05 7.09 20.70
C LYS A 270 0.98 6.34 22.05
N ASN A 271 1.02 7.07 23.17
CA ASN A 271 1.05 6.50 24.51
C ASN A 271 -0.33 6.43 25.18
N HIS A 272 -1.22 7.38 24.86
CA HIS A 272 -2.47 7.55 25.58
C HIS A 272 -3.72 7.28 24.74
N ASP A 273 -3.73 7.69 23.46
CA ASP A 273 -4.88 7.46 22.59
C ASP A 273 -5.03 5.96 22.27
N ARG A 274 -6.29 5.51 22.16
CA ARG A 274 -6.60 4.10 21.96
C ARG A 274 -7.53 3.89 20.77
N PHE A 275 -7.09 3.04 19.82
CA PHE A 275 -7.84 2.67 18.62
C PHE A 275 -7.70 1.17 18.34
N ASP A 276 -8.38 0.69 17.31
CA ASP A 276 -8.08 -0.60 16.69
C ASP A 276 -6.81 -0.50 15.85
N VAL A 277 -6.53 -1.45 14.99
CA VAL A 277 -5.31 -1.42 14.17
C VAL A 277 -5.55 -2.01 12.78
N PHE A 278 -4.82 -1.50 11.78
CA PHE A 278 -4.66 -2.15 10.49
C PHE A 278 -3.29 -2.81 10.43
N CYS A 279 -3.31 -4.13 10.32
CA CYS A 279 -2.11 -4.93 10.17
C CYS A 279 -1.89 -5.28 8.70
N PHE A 280 -0.62 -5.32 8.29
CA PHE A 280 -0.20 -5.77 6.96
C PHE A 280 0.55 -7.09 7.08
N THR A 281 0.19 -8.07 6.25
CA THR A 281 0.89 -9.36 6.13
C THR A 281 1.08 -9.73 4.67
N SER A 282 1.87 -10.77 4.43
CA SER A 282 2.20 -11.27 3.09
C SER A 282 1.98 -12.78 3.02
N GLN A 283 2.17 -13.34 1.84
CA GLN A 283 2.17 -14.79 1.68
C GLN A 283 3.20 -15.44 2.61
N MET A 284 2.82 -16.56 3.20
CA MET A 284 3.66 -17.33 4.13
C MET A 284 4.02 -18.69 3.52
N PRO A 285 5.18 -19.26 3.86
CA PRO A 285 5.66 -20.51 3.27
C PRO A 285 4.83 -21.74 3.68
N GLY A 286 4.13 -21.67 4.83
CA GLY A 286 3.30 -22.75 5.34
C GLY A 286 1.88 -22.74 4.79
N SER A 287 1.08 -23.65 5.27
CA SER A 287 -0.33 -23.82 4.89
C SER A 287 -1.27 -23.81 6.07
N VAL A 288 -2.44 -23.17 5.89
CA VAL A 288 -3.56 -23.26 6.81
C VAL A 288 -4.48 -24.38 6.39
N PHE A 289 -4.96 -25.17 7.36
CA PHE A 289 -5.94 -26.21 7.13
C PHE A 289 -6.93 -26.28 8.30
N TYR A 290 -8.12 -26.78 8.03
CA TYR A 290 -9.19 -26.88 9.00
C TYR A 290 -9.27 -28.31 9.59
N VAL A 291 -9.39 -28.39 10.91
CA VAL A 291 -9.68 -29.63 11.63
C VAL A 291 -11.10 -29.54 12.14
N SER A 292 -11.97 -30.38 11.57
CA SER A 292 -13.37 -30.46 11.97
C SER A 292 -13.52 -31.09 13.35
N GLY A 293 -14.45 -30.57 14.14
CA GLY A 293 -14.76 -31.08 15.47
C GLY A 293 -15.48 -30.02 16.30
N SER A 294 -15.89 -30.45 17.51
CA SER A 294 -16.49 -29.56 18.52
C SER A 294 -15.49 -29.41 19.65
N PHE A 295 -14.56 -28.49 19.50
CA PHE A 295 -13.43 -28.27 20.40
C PHE A 295 -13.64 -27.01 21.24
N SER A 296 -13.35 -27.07 22.54
CA SER A 296 -13.00 -25.88 23.31
C SER A 296 -11.67 -25.31 22.79
N PHE A 297 -11.31 -24.09 23.16
CA PHE A 297 -10.07 -23.46 22.68
C PHE A 297 -8.82 -24.31 22.97
N GLU A 298 -8.72 -24.85 24.19
CA GLU A 298 -7.59 -25.71 24.57
C GLU A 298 -7.57 -27.04 23.77
N GLN A 299 -8.75 -27.65 23.56
CA GLN A 299 -8.89 -28.87 22.76
C GLN A 299 -8.49 -28.61 21.30
N ALA A 300 -8.86 -27.45 20.74
CA ALA A 300 -8.46 -27.03 19.39
C ALA A 300 -6.93 -26.96 19.26
N GLY A 301 -6.24 -26.39 20.24
CA GLY A 301 -4.78 -26.36 20.28
C GLY A 301 -4.15 -27.77 20.31
N ARG A 302 -4.74 -28.70 21.06
CA ARG A 302 -4.32 -30.11 21.09
C ARG A 302 -4.59 -30.80 19.75
N ALA A 303 -5.75 -30.54 19.13
CA ALA A 303 -6.09 -31.11 17.83
C ALA A 303 -5.10 -30.71 16.74
N CYS A 304 -4.68 -29.43 16.68
CA CYS A 304 -3.62 -29.00 15.77
C CYS A 304 -2.27 -29.68 16.06
N LYS A 305 -1.88 -29.81 17.35
CA LYS A 305 -0.63 -30.48 17.74
C LYS A 305 -0.60 -31.95 17.31
N HIS A 306 -1.73 -32.66 17.40
CA HIS A 306 -1.84 -34.03 16.90
C HIS A 306 -1.63 -34.16 15.39
N GLN A 307 -1.86 -33.08 14.64
CA GLN A 307 -1.60 -32.99 13.20
C GLN A 307 -0.18 -32.43 12.88
N GLY A 308 0.70 -32.30 13.90
CA GLY A 308 2.04 -31.73 13.72
C GLY A 308 2.03 -30.24 13.40
N ALA A 309 0.99 -29.50 13.86
CA ALA A 309 0.75 -28.09 13.57
C ALA A 309 0.48 -27.28 14.85
N GLY A 310 0.41 -25.96 14.72
CA GLY A 310 -0.12 -25.06 15.75
C GLY A 310 -1.44 -24.43 15.32
N LEU A 311 -2.14 -23.77 16.25
CA LEU A 311 -3.28 -22.92 15.87
C LEU A 311 -2.76 -21.79 14.95
N ALA A 312 -3.49 -21.55 13.87
CA ALA A 312 -3.19 -20.48 12.93
C ALA A 312 -3.41 -19.10 13.57
N SER A 313 -2.55 -18.13 13.26
CA SER A 313 -2.80 -16.73 13.58
C SER A 313 -3.85 -16.11 12.65
N VAL A 314 -4.37 -14.94 13.01
CA VAL A 314 -5.30 -14.21 12.14
C VAL A 314 -4.63 -13.84 10.81
N GLY A 315 -3.39 -13.36 10.83
CA GLY A 315 -2.65 -13.03 9.61
C GLY A 315 -2.42 -14.24 8.71
N GLN A 316 -2.14 -15.43 9.28
CA GLN A 316 -2.00 -16.68 8.52
C GLN A 316 -3.32 -17.06 7.83
N LEU A 317 -4.47 -16.91 8.51
CA LEU A 317 -5.78 -17.15 7.91
C LEU A 317 -6.09 -16.17 6.78
N TYR A 318 -5.81 -14.87 6.97
CA TYR A 318 -5.99 -13.86 5.93
C TYR A 318 -5.05 -14.10 4.74
N SER A 319 -3.81 -14.50 4.99
CA SER A 319 -2.85 -14.88 3.95
C SER A 319 -3.34 -16.06 3.12
N ALA A 320 -3.83 -17.12 3.76
CA ALA A 320 -4.38 -18.28 3.06
C ALA A 320 -5.64 -17.93 2.24
N TRP A 321 -6.53 -17.11 2.80
CA TRP A 321 -7.70 -16.63 2.11
C TRP A 321 -7.33 -15.84 0.84
N HIS A 322 -6.41 -14.88 0.93
CA HIS A 322 -6.08 -13.96 -0.15
C HIS A 322 -5.20 -14.61 -1.23
N PHE A 323 -4.12 -15.31 -0.84
CA PHE A 323 -3.14 -15.82 -1.79
C PHE A 323 -3.42 -17.25 -2.28
N GLN A 324 -4.18 -18.03 -1.50
CA GLN A 324 -4.46 -19.43 -1.81
C GLN A 324 -5.95 -19.67 -2.14
N ASN A 325 -6.77 -18.62 -2.16
CA ASN A 325 -8.23 -18.70 -2.31
C ASN A 325 -8.87 -19.69 -1.32
N TYR A 326 -8.31 -19.74 -0.10
CA TYR A 326 -8.79 -20.68 0.91
C TYR A 326 -10.22 -20.34 1.33
N ASP A 327 -11.13 -21.30 1.15
CA ASP A 327 -12.58 -21.17 1.42
C ASP A 327 -13.01 -22.30 2.36
N GLN A 328 -13.52 -21.93 3.54
CA GLN A 328 -14.04 -22.86 4.54
C GLN A 328 -15.23 -22.22 5.26
N CYS A 329 -16.39 -22.89 5.22
CA CYS A 329 -17.62 -22.34 5.75
C CYS A 329 -17.78 -22.48 7.27
N ASP A 330 -16.95 -23.30 7.90
CA ASP A 330 -17.07 -23.58 9.33
C ASP A 330 -16.19 -22.65 10.17
N GLY A 331 -16.76 -22.14 11.26
CA GLY A 331 -16.02 -21.36 12.24
C GLY A 331 -14.97 -22.20 12.96
N GLY A 332 -13.77 -21.69 13.08
CA GLY A 332 -12.69 -22.37 13.80
C GLY A 332 -11.90 -21.43 14.69
N TRP A 333 -11.38 -21.99 15.78
CA TRP A 333 -10.48 -21.31 16.69
C TRP A 333 -9.19 -20.91 16.03
N LEU A 334 -8.73 -19.70 16.32
CA LEU A 334 -7.42 -19.18 15.98
C LEU A 334 -6.54 -18.99 17.23
N LYS A 335 -5.26 -18.79 17.04
CA LYS A 335 -4.25 -18.65 18.10
C LYS A 335 -4.56 -17.55 19.12
N ASP A 336 -5.21 -16.48 18.70
CA ASP A 336 -5.61 -15.35 19.56
C ASP A 336 -6.88 -15.62 20.39
N GLY A 337 -7.53 -16.79 20.23
CA GLY A 337 -8.79 -17.14 20.85
C GLY A 337 -10.01 -16.56 20.15
N SER A 338 -9.86 -15.96 18.97
CA SER A 338 -11.00 -15.59 18.12
C SER A 338 -11.48 -16.81 17.31
N VAL A 339 -12.74 -16.75 16.88
CA VAL A 339 -13.33 -17.71 15.95
C VAL A 339 -13.65 -16.99 14.65
N ARG A 340 -13.09 -17.52 13.55
CA ARG A 340 -13.25 -16.94 12.22
C ARG A 340 -13.45 -18.02 11.17
N PHE A 341 -13.84 -17.59 9.94
CA PHE A 341 -13.87 -18.47 8.77
C PHE A 341 -13.65 -17.67 7.49
N PRO A 342 -12.85 -18.19 6.54
CA PRO A 342 -12.51 -17.53 5.28
C PRO A 342 -13.53 -17.89 4.20
N ILE A 343 -14.04 -16.90 3.46
CA ILE A 343 -14.97 -17.08 2.35
C ILE A 343 -14.37 -16.43 1.11
N SER A 344 -13.99 -17.23 0.13
CA SER A 344 -13.56 -16.78 -1.19
C SER A 344 -14.71 -16.78 -2.20
N SER A 345 -15.68 -17.68 -2.03
CA SER A 345 -16.89 -17.78 -2.85
C SER A 345 -18.15 -17.60 -2.00
N PRO A 346 -18.66 -16.36 -1.86
CA PRO A 346 -19.85 -16.08 -1.04
C PRO A 346 -21.09 -16.86 -1.49
N ARG A 347 -21.85 -17.40 -0.54
CA ARG A 347 -23.05 -18.19 -0.78
C ARG A 347 -24.03 -18.09 0.39
N GLU A 348 -25.33 -18.26 0.15
CA GLU A 348 -26.42 -18.01 1.13
C GLU A 348 -26.20 -18.67 2.50
N ARG A 349 -25.77 -19.93 2.53
CA ARG A 349 -25.58 -20.70 3.78
C ARG A 349 -24.14 -20.59 4.33
N CYS A 350 -23.31 -19.70 3.76
CA CYS A 350 -21.92 -19.54 4.13
C CYS A 350 -21.53 -18.06 4.07
N GLY A 351 -21.69 -17.34 5.17
CA GLY A 351 -21.38 -15.92 5.25
C GLY A 351 -22.37 -14.98 4.57
N GLY A 352 -23.46 -15.50 3.99
CA GLY A 352 -24.47 -14.73 3.23
C GLY A 352 -23.98 -14.32 1.85
N ILE A 353 -24.81 -13.55 1.11
CA ILE A 353 -24.51 -13.02 -0.24
C ILE A 353 -23.68 -11.72 -0.12
N ARG A 354 -22.71 -11.68 0.78
CA ARG A 354 -21.79 -10.56 0.92
C ARG A 354 -20.50 -10.84 0.14
N GLU A 355 -19.70 -9.81 -0.04
CA GLU A 355 -18.39 -9.91 -0.68
C GLU A 355 -17.50 -10.96 -0.01
N ALA A 356 -16.52 -11.49 -0.75
CA ALA A 356 -15.50 -12.39 -0.22
C ALA A 356 -14.77 -11.74 0.97
N GLY A 357 -14.27 -12.55 1.91
CA GLY A 357 -13.56 -12.04 3.08
C GLY A 357 -13.51 -13.04 4.24
N VAL A 358 -12.74 -12.70 5.25
CA VAL A 358 -12.66 -13.47 6.50
C VAL A 358 -13.75 -12.97 7.46
N ARG A 359 -14.68 -13.83 7.80
CA ARG A 359 -15.77 -13.55 8.76
C ARG A 359 -15.31 -13.82 10.18
N SER A 360 -15.87 -13.10 11.16
CA SER A 360 -15.51 -13.24 12.57
C SER A 360 -16.75 -13.39 13.44
N PHE A 361 -16.71 -14.34 14.35
CA PHE A 361 -17.63 -14.47 15.48
C PHE A 361 -17.10 -13.74 16.75
N GLY A 362 -15.99 -12.99 16.61
CA GLY A 362 -15.36 -12.34 17.75
C GLY A 362 -14.56 -13.32 18.61
N PHE A 363 -14.63 -13.09 19.92
CA PHE A 363 -13.93 -13.88 20.93
C PHE A 363 -14.96 -14.60 21.82
N PRO A 364 -15.45 -15.78 21.43
CA PRO A 364 -16.37 -16.56 22.25
C PRO A 364 -15.70 -17.04 23.54
N ASP A 365 -16.50 -17.44 24.53
CA ASP A 365 -15.97 -18.05 25.74
C ASP A 365 -15.21 -19.34 25.40
N GLN A 366 -13.96 -19.41 25.80
CA GLN A 366 -13.01 -20.46 25.41
C GLN A 366 -13.31 -21.83 26.04
N MET A 367 -14.09 -21.86 27.12
CA MET A 367 -14.42 -23.09 27.85
C MET A 367 -15.73 -23.71 27.41
N THR A 368 -16.74 -22.89 27.12
CA THR A 368 -18.12 -23.31 26.89
C THR A 368 -18.51 -23.38 25.42
N HIS A 369 -17.91 -22.58 24.57
CA HIS A 369 -18.19 -22.59 23.13
C HIS A 369 -17.32 -23.63 22.41
N LEU A 370 -17.91 -24.31 21.44
CA LEU A 370 -17.28 -25.41 20.71
C LEU A 370 -17.24 -25.08 19.21
N TYR A 371 -16.05 -25.08 18.61
CA TYR A 371 -15.82 -24.88 17.19
C TYR A 371 -14.74 -25.83 16.68
N GLY A 372 -14.55 -25.89 15.37
CA GLY A 372 -13.38 -26.52 14.80
C GLY A 372 -12.09 -25.76 15.08
N ALA A 373 -11.02 -26.10 14.42
CA ALA A 373 -9.73 -25.45 14.58
C ALA A 373 -9.10 -25.12 13.22
N TYR A 374 -8.54 -23.93 13.06
CA TYR A 374 -7.62 -23.62 11.97
C TYR A 374 -6.19 -23.84 12.47
N CYS A 375 -5.48 -24.71 11.77
CA CYS A 375 -4.11 -25.10 12.07
C CYS A 375 -3.18 -24.60 10.99
N TYR A 376 -1.91 -24.33 11.36
CA TYR A 376 -0.85 -23.90 10.46
C TYR A 376 0.42 -24.76 10.64
N ARG A 377 1.03 -25.16 9.53
CA ARG A 377 2.30 -25.92 9.49
C ARG A 377 3.17 -25.52 8.31
#